data_32da60c5c318b11b2e76ccf10615e1f7
#
_entry.id   32da60c5c318b11b2e76ccf10615e1f7
#
_cell.length_a   1.000
_cell.length_b   1.000
_cell.length_c   1.000
_cell.angle_alpha   90.00
_cell.angle_beta   90.00
_cell.angle_gamma   90.00
#
_symmetry.space_group_name_H-M   'P 1'
#
loop_
_entity.id
_entity.type
_entity.pdbx_description
1 polymer ?
#
loop_
_entity_poly.entity_id
_entity_poly.type
_entity_poly.pdbx_seq_one_letter_code
_entity_poly.pdbx_strand_id
1 'polypeptide(L)'
;MVLEIIDKYYGSNPELREVLLTHSRQVATRALRIVDAHPEWIQSGAVDRQFIEEAAMLHDIGIVFCDAPMIHCHGTHRYIEHGYLGAELLRKEGFPKHAYVAERHTGTGITLEQVMREELPLPNRNYCPETLEEKIVVWNHIHYGLKLVGFHQTEGCVGINDPFMEHQPHHKA
;
A
#
# COMPACT_ATOMS: atom_id res chain seq x y z
N MET A 1 -10.83 -14.15 -6.58
CA MET A 1 -9.93 -13.37 -7.48
C MET A 1 -8.71 -12.81 -6.74
N VAL A 2 -8.85 -11.96 -5.70
CA VAL A 2 -7.69 -11.42 -4.93
C VAL A 2 -6.83 -12.52 -4.31
N LEU A 3 -7.43 -13.47 -3.59
CA LEU A 3 -6.70 -14.57 -2.96
C LEU A 3 -6.03 -15.50 -3.99
N GLU A 4 -6.63 -15.70 -5.14
CA GLU A 4 -6.05 -16.52 -6.22
C GLU A 4 -4.75 -15.89 -6.76
N ILE A 5 -4.69 -14.57 -6.88
CA ILE A 5 -3.47 -13.88 -7.26
C ILE A 5 -2.41 -14.00 -6.16
N ILE A 6 -2.79 -13.80 -4.91
CA ILE A 6 -1.87 -13.98 -3.78
C ILE A 6 -1.35 -15.42 -3.77
N ASP A 7 -2.21 -16.42 -3.92
CA ASP A 7 -1.81 -17.82 -3.92
C ASP A 7 -0.90 -18.18 -5.11
N LYS A 8 -1.12 -17.55 -6.25
CA LYS A 8 -0.27 -17.74 -7.44
C LYS A 8 1.20 -17.34 -7.19
N TYR A 9 1.44 -16.26 -6.46
CA TYR A 9 2.78 -15.72 -6.25
C TYR A 9 3.40 -16.10 -4.90
N TYR A 10 2.57 -16.39 -3.90
CA TYR A 10 2.99 -16.68 -2.53
C TYR A 10 2.78 -18.12 -2.10
N GLY A 11 2.13 -18.95 -2.92
CA GLY A 11 1.77 -20.32 -2.57
C GLY A 11 2.96 -21.24 -2.29
N SER A 12 4.13 -20.93 -2.84
CA SER A 12 5.37 -21.67 -2.58
C SER A 12 6.08 -21.25 -1.28
N ASN A 13 5.67 -20.16 -0.63
CA ASN A 13 6.24 -19.64 0.61
C ASN A 13 5.14 -19.32 1.62
N PRO A 14 4.66 -20.31 2.38
CA PRO A 14 3.54 -20.13 3.31
C PRO A 14 3.81 -19.12 4.43
N GLU A 15 5.06 -18.99 4.87
CA GLU A 15 5.46 -18.06 5.93
C GLU A 15 5.33 -16.61 5.45
N LEU A 16 5.90 -16.29 4.30
CA LEU A 16 5.76 -14.97 3.68
C LEU A 16 4.28 -14.66 3.33
N ARG A 17 3.54 -15.68 2.84
CA ARG A 17 2.11 -15.55 2.57
C ARG A 17 1.32 -15.14 3.82
N GLU A 18 1.58 -15.75 4.95
CA GLU A 18 0.90 -15.43 6.21
C GLU A 18 1.24 -14.01 6.69
N VAL A 19 2.50 -13.58 6.55
CA VAL A 19 2.91 -12.20 6.83
C VAL A 19 2.14 -11.21 5.96
N LEU A 20 2.10 -11.43 4.63
CA LEU A 20 1.35 -10.58 3.71
C LEU A 20 -0.12 -10.51 4.08
N LEU A 21 -0.79 -11.66 4.26
CA LEU A 21 -2.22 -11.72 4.54
C LEU A 21 -2.58 -11.05 5.86
N THR A 22 -1.77 -11.26 6.90
CA THR A 22 -1.99 -10.65 8.22
C THR A 22 -1.92 -9.14 8.12
N HIS A 23 -0.87 -8.62 7.49
CA HIS A 23 -0.68 -7.18 7.27
C HIS A 23 -1.81 -6.59 6.41
N SER A 24 -2.05 -7.16 5.25
CA SER A 24 -3.05 -6.65 4.30
C SER A 24 -4.47 -6.64 4.87
N ARG A 25 -4.86 -7.67 5.64
CA ARG A 25 -6.16 -7.69 6.34
C ARG A 25 -6.27 -6.59 7.39
N GLN A 26 -5.20 -6.26 8.10
CA GLN A 26 -5.20 -5.16 9.06
C GLN A 26 -5.41 -3.82 8.36
N VAL A 27 -4.70 -3.58 7.25
CA VAL A 27 -4.85 -2.37 6.43
C VAL A 27 -6.28 -2.29 5.87
N ALA A 28 -6.80 -3.37 5.27
CA ALA A 28 -8.15 -3.42 4.73
C ALA A 28 -9.23 -3.15 5.79
N THR A 29 -9.12 -3.79 6.96
CA THR A 29 -10.09 -3.60 8.05
C THR A 29 -10.18 -2.14 8.49
N ARG A 30 -9.05 -1.44 8.56
CA ARG A 30 -9.00 -0.04 8.97
C ARG A 30 -9.48 0.89 7.87
N ALA A 31 -9.05 0.66 6.62
CA ALA A 31 -9.52 1.41 5.47
C ALA A 31 -11.05 1.34 5.35
N LEU A 32 -11.62 0.15 5.52
CA LEU A 32 -13.07 -0.03 5.49
C LEU A 32 -13.79 0.67 6.65
N ARG A 33 -13.22 0.73 7.85
CA ARG A 33 -13.80 1.52 8.96
C ARG A 33 -13.91 3.00 8.63
N ILE A 34 -12.90 3.56 7.95
CA ILE A 34 -12.93 4.96 7.49
C ILE A 34 -14.04 5.14 6.47
N VAL A 35 -14.09 4.27 5.47
CA VAL A 35 -15.13 4.32 4.42
C VAL A 35 -16.53 4.16 4.99
N ASP A 36 -16.73 3.23 5.94
CA ASP A 36 -18.02 2.99 6.59
C ASP A 36 -18.46 4.16 7.49
N ALA A 37 -17.51 4.96 8.00
CA ALA A 37 -17.80 6.19 8.75
C ALA A 37 -18.20 7.38 7.83
N HIS A 38 -17.97 7.25 6.52
CA HIS A 38 -18.23 8.29 5.52
C HIS A 38 -19.14 7.79 4.38
N PRO A 39 -20.39 7.41 4.66
CA PRO A 39 -21.30 6.84 3.66
C PRO A 39 -21.56 7.77 2.48
N GLU A 40 -21.39 9.08 2.65
CA GLU A 40 -21.52 10.09 1.59
C GLU A 40 -20.51 9.89 0.45
N TRP A 41 -19.34 9.30 0.72
CA TRP A 41 -18.34 9.01 -0.31
C TRP A 41 -18.77 7.86 -1.23
N ILE A 42 -19.44 6.85 -0.66
CA ILE A 42 -20.00 5.73 -1.42
C ILE A 42 -21.20 6.23 -2.24
N GLN A 43 -22.09 7.01 -1.61
CA GLN A 43 -23.31 7.54 -2.25
C GLN A 43 -22.99 8.47 -3.42
N SER A 44 -21.93 9.27 -3.31
CA SER A 44 -21.47 10.16 -4.38
C SER A 44 -20.68 9.46 -5.48
N GLY A 45 -20.29 8.17 -5.26
CA GLY A 45 -19.39 7.43 -6.16
C GLY A 45 -17.93 7.85 -6.08
N ALA A 46 -17.55 8.65 -5.07
CA ALA A 46 -16.16 9.06 -4.85
C ALA A 46 -15.27 7.91 -4.38
N VAL A 47 -15.86 6.90 -3.73
CA VAL A 47 -15.18 5.70 -3.21
C VAL A 47 -15.99 4.46 -3.55
N ASP A 48 -15.30 3.45 -4.10
CA ASP A 48 -15.80 2.09 -4.24
C ASP A 48 -15.27 1.25 -3.06
N ARG A 49 -16.18 0.84 -2.17
CA ARG A 49 -15.87 0.07 -0.97
C ARG A 49 -15.19 -1.26 -1.27
N GLN A 50 -15.65 -1.96 -2.33
CA GLN A 50 -15.07 -3.23 -2.74
C GLN A 50 -13.64 -3.02 -3.27
N PHE A 51 -13.45 -1.99 -4.08
CA PHE A 51 -12.12 -1.64 -4.58
C PHE A 51 -11.13 -1.33 -3.45
N ILE A 52 -11.56 -0.59 -2.41
CA ILE A 52 -10.71 -0.31 -1.23
C ILE A 52 -10.26 -1.60 -0.55
N GLU A 53 -11.18 -2.56 -0.35
CA GLU A 53 -10.85 -3.85 0.25
C GLU A 53 -9.84 -4.62 -0.59
N GLU A 54 -10.10 -4.74 -1.89
CA GLU A 54 -9.24 -5.46 -2.83
C GLU A 54 -7.85 -4.80 -2.95
N ALA A 55 -7.83 -3.47 -3.07
CA ALA A 55 -6.58 -2.71 -3.19
C ALA A 55 -5.73 -2.80 -1.91
N ALA A 56 -6.36 -2.72 -0.74
CA ALA A 56 -5.67 -2.92 0.53
C ALA A 56 -5.12 -4.34 0.70
N MET A 57 -5.80 -5.35 0.14
CA MET A 57 -5.28 -6.74 0.15
C MET A 57 -4.10 -6.95 -0.80
N LEU A 58 -3.95 -6.13 -1.83
CA LEU A 58 -2.97 -6.30 -2.91
C LEU A 58 -1.82 -5.27 -2.88
N HIS A 59 -1.88 -4.24 -2.02
CA HIS A 59 -0.93 -3.11 -2.06
C HIS A 59 0.53 -3.54 -1.93
N ASP A 60 0.79 -4.56 -1.12
CA ASP A 60 2.12 -5.09 -0.80
C ASP A 60 2.52 -6.32 -1.63
N ILE A 61 1.76 -6.67 -2.67
CA ILE A 61 1.97 -7.92 -3.42
C ILE A 61 3.37 -8.04 -4.05
N GLY A 62 4.08 -6.94 -4.25
CA GLY A 62 5.41 -6.93 -4.82
C GLY A 62 6.53 -7.31 -3.84
N ILE A 63 6.25 -7.47 -2.54
CA ILE A 63 7.24 -7.89 -1.54
C ILE A 63 7.90 -9.21 -1.94
N VAL A 64 7.18 -10.11 -2.62
CA VAL A 64 7.71 -11.41 -3.07
C VAL A 64 9.01 -11.32 -3.88
N PHE A 65 9.28 -10.19 -4.51
CA PHE A 65 10.50 -9.96 -5.31
C PHE A 65 11.67 -9.38 -4.51
N CYS A 66 11.44 -9.00 -3.26
CA CYS A 66 12.41 -8.25 -2.47
C CYS A 66 13.30 -9.14 -1.61
N ASP A 67 14.48 -8.63 -1.26
CA ASP A 67 15.35 -9.22 -0.25
C ASP A 67 14.99 -8.64 1.12
N ALA A 68 14.21 -9.40 1.89
CA ALA A 68 13.76 -9.05 3.23
C ALA A 68 13.64 -10.32 4.10
N PRO A 69 14.77 -10.92 4.52
CA PRO A 69 14.78 -12.20 5.23
C PRO A 69 13.99 -12.19 6.54
N MET A 70 13.86 -11.03 7.19
CA MET A 70 13.12 -10.88 8.44
C MET A 70 11.61 -11.18 8.30
N ILE A 71 11.09 -11.15 7.08
CA ILE A 71 9.71 -11.50 6.75
C ILE A 71 9.63 -12.71 5.81
N HIS A 72 10.67 -13.54 5.82
CA HIS A 72 10.79 -14.75 4.99
C HIS A 72 10.80 -14.49 3.47
N CYS A 73 11.21 -13.29 3.06
CA CYS A 73 11.32 -12.92 1.65
C CYS A 73 12.79 -12.98 1.20
N HIS A 74 13.06 -13.74 0.16
CA HIS A 74 14.41 -14.02 -0.35
C HIS A 74 14.52 -13.70 -1.85
N GLY A 75 13.91 -12.59 -2.27
CA GLY A 75 14.06 -12.06 -3.63
C GLY A 75 15.40 -11.33 -3.81
N THR A 76 15.51 -10.57 -4.89
CA THR A 76 16.77 -9.91 -5.28
C THR A 76 16.67 -8.38 -5.31
N HIS A 77 15.46 -7.84 -5.18
CA HIS A 77 15.20 -6.40 -5.23
C HIS A 77 15.28 -5.76 -3.84
N ARG A 78 15.64 -4.48 -3.80
CA ARG A 78 15.59 -3.71 -2.55
C ARG A 78 14.13 -3.55 -2.11
N TYR A 79 13.89 -3.55 -0.80
CA TYR A 79 12.52 -3.46 -0.26
C TYR A 79 11.75 -2.23 -0.75
N ILE A 80 12.43 -1.09 -0.98
CA ILE A 80 11.81 0.14 -1.49
C ILE A 80 11.14 -0.05 -2.87
N GLU A 81 11.52 -1.08 -3.63
CA GLU A 81 10.98 -1.36 -4.97
C GLU A 81 9.64 -2.11 -4.93
N HIS A 82 9.20 -2.64 -3.75
CA HIS A 82 8.02 -3.52 -3.68
C HIS A 82 6.75 -2.90 -4.27
N GLY A 83 6.51 -1.60 -4.02
CA GLY A 83 5.34 -0.91 -4.56
C GLY A 83 5.34 -0.86 -6.09
N TYR A 84 6.47 -0.48 -6.67
CA TYR A 84 6.66 -0.47 -8.13
C TYR A 84 6.54 -1.87 -8.74
N LEU A 85 7.23 -2.86 -8.18
CA LEU A 85 7.20 -4.25 -8.64
C LEU A 85 5.81 -4.87 -8.52
N GLY A 86 5.10 -4.57 -7.42
CA GLY A 86 3.71 -4.97 -7.23
C GLY A 86 2.78 -4.36 -8.27
N ALA A 87 2.99 -3.10 -8.62
CA ALA A 87 2.21 -2.45 -9.65
C ALA A 87 2.41 -3.08 -11.03
N GLU A 88 3.66 -3.41 -11.41
CA GLU A 88 3.95 -4.11 -12.66
C GLU A 88 3.30 -5.50 -12.69
N LEU A 89 3.35 -6.23 -11.58
CA LEU A 89 2.66 -7.51 -11.43
C LEU A 89 1.16 -7.35 -11.63
N LEU A 90 0.53 -6.39 -10.94
CA LEU A 90 -0.92 -6.16 -11.00
C LEU A 90 -1.39 -5.73 -12.40
N ARG A 91 -0.61 -4.90 -13.10
CA ARG A 91 -0.90 -4.53 -14.50
C ARG A 91 -0.91 -5.76 -15.40
N LYS A 92 0.08 -6.66 -15.23
CA LYS A 92 0.18 -7.91 -15.99
C LYS A 92 -0.99 -8.86 -15.70
N GLU A 93 -1.50 -8.87 -14.47
CA GLU A 93 -2.64 -9.70 -14.06
C GLU A 93 -4.00 -9.06 -14.39
N GLY A 94 -4.04 -7.89 -15.04
CA GLY A 94 -5.28 -7.23 -15.44
C GLY A 94 -5.93 -6.36 -14.35
N PHE A 95 -5.15 -5.88 -13.37
CA PHE A 95 -5.59 -5.04 -12.25
C PHE A 95 -4.98 -3.63 -12.30
N PRO A 96 -5.17 -2.86 -13.39
CA PRO A 96 -4.48 -1.58 -13.58
C PRO A 96 -4.87 -0.52 -12.53
N LYS A 97 -6.10 -0.50 -12.02
CA LYS A 97 -6.53 0.43 -10.97
C LYS A 97 -5.86 0.10 -9.63
N HIS A 98 -5.77 -1.18 -9.26
CA HIS A 98 -5.08 -1.63 -8.04
C HIS A 98 -3.56 -1.38 -8.12
N ALA A 99 -2.99 -1.43 -9.31
CA ALA A 99 -1.58 -1.14 -9.53
C ALA A 99 -1.19 0.28 -9.09
N TYR A 100 -2.06 1.28 -9.25
CA TYR A 100 -1.79 2.63 -8.76
C TYR A 100 -1.70 2.69 -7.24
N VAL A 101 -2.56 1.95 -6.54
CA VAL A 101 -2.49 1.86 -5.07
C VAL A 101 -1.18 1.20 -4.64
N ALA A 102 -0.82 0.06 -5.25
CA ALA A 102 0.44 -0.62 -4.95
C ALA A 102 1.66 0.25 -5.24
N GLU A 103 1.66 0.99 -6.33
CA GLU A 103 2.77 1.84 -6.75
C GLU A 103 2.99 3.04 -5.82
N ARG A 104 1.90 3.58 -5.22
CA ARG A 104 1.88 4.88 -4.54
C ARG A 104 1.72 4.79 -3.03
N HIS A 105 1.71 3.56 -2.45
CA HIS A 105 1.44 3.39 -1.02
C HIS A 105 2.67 3.51 -0.13
N THR A 106 3.89 3.51 -0.69
CA THR A 106 5.13 3.50 0.11
C THR A 106 5.30 4.80 0.87
N GLY A 107 5.35 4.70 2.20
CA GLY A 107 5.42 5.85 3.09
C GLY A 107 4.24 6.82 2.87
N THR A 108 4.51 8.11 2.82
CA THR A 108 3.54 9.16 2.49
C THR A 108 3.45 9.46 0.99
N GLY A 109 3.98 8.58 0.16
CA GLY A 109 4.26 8.79 -1.26
C GLY A 109 5.69 9.28 -1.48
N ILE A 110 6.25 8.98 -2.63
CA ILE A 110 7.63 9.35 -3.01
C ILE A 110 7.57 10.30 -4.20
N THR A 111 8.14 11.50 -4.06
CA THR A 111 8.19 12.46 -5.16
C THR A 111 9.30 12.13 -6.16
N LEU A 112 9.18 12.59 -7.40
CA LEU A 112 10.26 12.50 -8.39
C LEU A 112 11.55 13.14 -7.87
N GLU A 113 11.46 14.26 -7.15
CA GLU A 113 12.62 14.91 -6.55
C GLU A 113 13.33 14.00 -5.55
N GLN A 114 12.58 13.29 -4.70
CA GLN A 114 13.15 12.31 -3.77
C GLN A 114 13.80 11.14 -4.52
N VAL A 115 13.14 10.60 -5.57
CA VAL A 115 13.74 9.53 -6.39
C VAL A 115 15.10 9.94 -6.92
N MET A 116 15.21 11.15 -7.45
CA MET A 116 16.45 11.65 -8.04
C MET A 116 17.50 12.04 -6.98
N ARG A 117 17.10 12.72 -5.90
CA ARG A 117 18.00 13.18 -4.83
C ARG A 117 18.63 12.02 -4.07
N GLU A 118 17.84 10.99 -3.80
CA GLU A 118 18.24 9.83 -3.00
C GLU A 118 18.71 8.65 -3.87
N GLU A 119 18.78 8.84 -5.18
CA GLU A 119 19.17 7.81 -6.15
C GLU A 119 18.43 6.48 -5.91
N LEU A 120 17.09 6.59 -5.69
CA LEU A 120 16.28 5.41 -5.43
C LEU A 120 16.23 4.51 -6.66
N PRO A 121 16.24 3.17 -6.50
CA PRO A 121 16.17 2.23 -7.60
C PRO A 121 14.73 2.12 -8.17
N LEU A 122 14.15 3.26 -8.48
CA LEU A 122 12.81 3.42 -9.01
C LEU A 122 12.84 4.18 -10.33
N PRO A 123 11.95 3.90 -11.29
CA PRO A 123 11.76 4.75 -12.44
C PRO A 123 11.53 6.22 -12.07
N ASN A 124 12.09 7.16 -12.85
CA ASN A 124 12.04 8.60 -12.58
C ASN A 124 10.63 9.15 -12.81
N ARG A 125 9.77 9.05 -11.81
CA ARG A 125 8.39 9.59 -11.79
C ARG A 125 7.90 9.81 -10.37
N ASN A 126 6.73 10.45 -10.22
CA ASN A 126 6.06 10.58 -8.94
C ASN A 126 5.33 9.28 -8.55
N TYR A 127 5.41 8.95 -7.27
CA TYR A 127 4.70 7.84 -6.61
C TYR A 127 3.81 8.40 -5.49
N CYS A 128 3.09 9.48 -5.79
CA CYS A 128 2.21 10.16 -4.85
C CYS A 128 0.77 9.67 -5.03
N PRO A 129 0.02 9.40 -3.95
CA PRO A 129 -1.39 9.05 -4.06
C PRO A 129 -2.21 10.25 -4.59
N GLU A 130 -3.01 10.01 -5.61
CA GLU A 130 -3.80 11.04 -6.29
C GLU A 130 -5.28 10.99 -5.88
N THR A 131 -5.88 9.78 -5.93
CA THR A 131 -7.30 9.61 -5.65
C THR A 131 -7.58 9.50 -4.16
N LEU A 132 -8.84 9.72 -3.78
CA LEU A 132 -9.29 9.52 -2.41
C LEU A 132 -9.08 8.08 -1.95
N GLU A 133 -9.34 7.11 -2.82
CA GLU A 133 -9.17 5.70 -2.55
C GLU A 133 -7.70 5.34 -2.29
N GLU A 134 -6.77 5.86 -3.10
CA GLU A 134 -5.33 5.70 -2.88
C GLU A 134 -4.91 6.26 -1.52
N LYS A 135 -5.36 7.48 -1.19
CA LYS A 135 -5.05 8.15 0.08
C LYS A 135 -5.56 7.37 1.30
N ILE A 136 -6.76 6.79 1.22
CA ILE A 136 -7.32 5.97 2.30
C ILE A 136 -6.41 4.76 2.59
N VAL A 137 -5.95 4.04 1.55
CA VAL A 137 -5.08 2.87 1.73
C VAL A 137 -3.72 3.29 2.29
N VAL A 138 -3.08 4.30 1.68
CA VAL A 138 -1.78 4.85 2.10
C VAL A 138 -1.79 5.27 3.56
N TRP A 139 -2.80 6.00 3.98
CA TRP A 139 -2.93 6.45 5.37
C TRP A 139 -2.94 5.29 6.37
N ASN A 140 -3.72 4.26 6.08
CA ASN A 140 -3.80 3.09 6.96
C ASN A 140 -2.49 2.29 6.99
N HIS A 141 -1.76 2.28 5.90
CA HIS A 141 -0.45 1.66 5.81
C HIS A 141 0.59 2.39 6.69
N ILE A 142 0.64 3.73 6.65
CA ILE A 142 1.61 4.53 7.42
C ILE A 142 1.43 4.36 8.93
N HIS A 143 0.19 4.43 9.40
CA HIS A 143 -0.10 4.44 10.84
C HIS A 143 0.05 3.08 11.49
N TYR A 144 -0.02 2.00 10.73
CA TYR A 144 -0.08 0.64 11.24
C TYR A 144 0.73 -0.36 10.40
N GLY A 145 1.47 0.13 9.41
CA GLY A 145 2.35 -0.69 8.61
C GLY A 145 3.45 -1.33 9.44
N LEU A 146 4.00 -2.39 8.92
CA LEU A 146 5.16 -3.06 9.47
C LEU A 146 6.30 -2.05 9.66
N LYS A 147 6.57 -1.64 10.90
CA LYS A 147 7.78 -0.87 11.29
C LYS A 147 9.06 -1.69 11.06
N LEU A 148 9.03 -2.61 10.12
CA LEU A 148 10.05 -3.65 9.93
C LEU A 148 11.31 -3.17 9.21
N VAL A 149 11.26 -2.04 8.56
CA VAL A 149 12.42 -1.53 7.81
C VAL A 149 12.54 -0.05 8.08
N GLY A 150 13.33 0.36 9.04
CA GLY A 150 13.72 1.69 9.49
C GLY A 150 13.62 2.91 8.54
N PHE A 151 12.62 2.93 7.69
CA PHE A 151 12.32 4.01 6.75
C PHE A 151 11.43 5.03 7.46
N HIS A 152 12.04 5.98 8.14
CA HIS A 152 11.36 7.16 8.65
C HIS A 152 11.26 8.21 7.54
N GLN A 153 10.18 8.17 6.77
CA GLN A 153 9.90 9.23 5.83
C GLN A 153 9.20 10.38 6.57
N THR A 154 9.92 11.48 6.76
CA THR A 154 9.37 12.71 7.35
C THR A 154 8.85 13.69 6.30
N GLU A 155 9.17 13.47 5.04
CA GLU A 155 8.75 14.27 3.88
C GLU A 155 8.07 13.36 2.85
N GLY A 156 6.94 13.77 2.34
CA GLY A 156 6.19 13.03 1.32
C GLY A 156 4.98 13.79 0.80
N CYS A 157 4.22 13.15 -0.07
CA CYS A 157 3.13 13.76 -0.83
C CYS A 157 1.85 13.97 0.00
N VAL A 158 1.66 13.20 1.08
CA VAL A 158 0.49 13.33 1.96
C VAL A 158 0.96 13.99 3.24
N GLY A 159 0.52 15.23 3.48
CA GLY A 159 0.78 15.94 4.72
C GLY A 159 0.12 15.22 5.90
N ILE A 160 0.84 15.15 7.03
CA ILE A 160 0.33 14.58 8.29
C ILE A 160 -0.92 15.35 8.79
N ASN A 161 -1.11 16.58 8.33
CA ASN A 161 -2.23 17.48 8.65
C ASN A 161 -3.26 17.58 7.51
N ASP A 162 -3.47 16.54 6.72
CA ASP A 162 -4.54 16.52 5.73
C ASP A 162 -5.89 16.63 6.48
N PRO A 163 -6.75 17.64 6.18
CA PRO A 163 -8.04 17.87 6.85
C PRO A 163 -8.98 16.66 6.79
N PHE A 164 -8.72 15.73 5.89
CA PHE A 164 -9.31 14.40 5.81
C PHE A 164 -9.14 13.59 7.12
N MET A 165 -8.16 13.95 7.94
CA MET A 165 -7.71 13.23 9.11
C MET A 165 -8.14 13.86 10.44
N GLU A 166 -8.69 15.08 10.44
CA GLU A 166 -9.05 15.79 11.67
C GLU A 166 -10.25 15.19 12.43
N HIS A 167 -10.94 14.21 11.87
CA HIS A 167 -12.17 13.62 12.42
C HIS A 167 -12.02 12.19 12.93
N GLN A 168 -10.80 11.65 13.06
CA GLN A 168 -10.60 10.31 13.62
C GLN A 168 -10.57 10.36 15.17
N PRO A 169 -11.41 9.60 15.88
CA PRO A 169 -11.35 9.52 17.33
C PRO A 169 -10.00 8.91 17.74
N HIS A 170 -9.20 9.68 18.48
CA HIS A 170 -7.99 9.18 19.12
C HIS A 170 -8.37 8.08 20.11
N HIS A 171 -8.30 6.83 19.72
CA HIS A 171 -8.29 5.74 20.68
C HIS A 171 -6.94 5.76 21.40
N LYS A 172 -6.96 6.33 22.61
CA LYS A 172 -5.90 6.10 23.59
C LYS A 172 -5.82 4.58 23.84
N ALA A 173 -4.59 4.08 23.81
CA ALA A 173 -4.24 2.71 24.15
C ALA A 173 -4.76 2.31 25.53
#